data_578d1422e11a134d9c2d3f27ae28b6ee
#
_entry.id   578d1422e11a134d9c2d3f27ae28b6ee
#
_cell.length_a   1.000
_cell.length_b   1.000
_cell.length_c   1.000
_cell.angle_alpha   90.00
_cell.angle_beta   90.00
_cell.angle_gamma   90.00
#
_symmetry.space_group_name_H-M   'P 1'
#
loop_
_entity.id
_entity.type
_entity.pdbx_description
1 polymer ?
#
loop_
_entity_poly.entity_id
_entity_poly.type
_entity_poly.pdbx_seq_one_letter_code
_entity_poly.pdbx_strand_id
1 'polypeptide(L)'
;MLAFRMRKVIFAIALLLSLLSPAHSACDDPLADGVDYSKCRFSDGQDLQGSFLPNSNLSFTSFIQVNFDKSIMMNSNLSFGTFPESTFYRANLYESVMIGANFEKTNFTGANLTNADLMGSTLIEANFQNANLMGANLISANLINANFEGANLIGANWTDGEKCGPQSIGDCKK
;
A
#
# COMPACT_ATOMS: atom_id res chain seq x y z
N MET A 1 47.99 -14.34 -24.69
CA MET A 1 47.68 -14.89 -23.34
C MET A 1 47.45 -13.81 -22.26
N LEU A 2 47.50 -12.52 -22.55
CA LEU A 2 47.25 -11.44 -21.56
C LEU A 2 45.81 -10.99 -21.43
N ALA A 3 44.95 -11.21 -22.44
CA ALA A 3 43.59 -10.73 -22.42
C ALA A 3 42.59 -11.46 -21.48
N PHE A 4 42.96 -12.66 -21.04
CA PHE A 4 42.11 -13.51 -20.18
C PHE A 4 42.23 -13.21 -18.68
N ARG A 5 43.34 -12.57 -18.24
CA ARG A 5 43.53 -12.19 -16.84
C ARG A 5 42.86 -10.86 -16.44
N MET A 6 42.66 -9.93 -17.40
CA MET A 6 42.04 -8.63 -17.06
C MET A 6 40.53 -8.72 -16.79
N ARG A 7 39.79 -9.67 -17.39
CA ARG A 7 38.36 -9.82 -17.16
C ARG A 7 38.02 -10.28 -15.73
N LYS A 8 38.85 -11.10 -15.11
CA LYS A 8 38.61 -11.58 -13.73
C LYS A 8 38.87 -10.52 -12.66
N VAL A 9 39.82 -9.62 -12.90
CA VAL A 9 40.13 -8.52 -11.98
C VAL A 9 39.05 -7.43 -12.00
N ILE A 10 38.50 -7.15 -13.18
CA ILE A 10 37.39 -6.15 -13.31
C ILE A 10 36.11 -6.66 -12.61
N PHE A 11 35.82 -7.97 -12.69
CA PHE A 11 34.66 -8.55 -11.99
C PHE A 11 34.81 -8.54 -10.46
N ALA A 12 36.03 -8.76 -9.95
CA ALA A 12 36.30 -8.71 -8.52
C ALA A 12 36.29 -7.30 -7.95
N ILE A 13 36.70 -6.29 -8.74
CA ILE A 13 36.65 -4.87 -8.33
C ILE A 13 35.23 -4.35 -8.36
N ALA A 14 34.41 -4.75 -9.35
CA ALA A 14 32.99 -4.38 -9.39
C ALA A 14 32.22 -4.98 -8.20
N LEU A 15 32.54 -6.21 -7.77
CA LEU A 15 31.90 -6.84 -6.61
C LEU A 15 32.34 -6.21 -5.27
N LEU A 16 33.58 -5.69 -5.18
CA LEU A 16 34.07 -5.00 -3.98
C LEU A 16 33.60 -3.54 -3.89
N LEU A 17 33.34 -2.88 -5.05
CA LEU A 17 32.77 -1.53 -5.08
C LEU A 17 31.29 -1.53 -4.71
N SER A 18 30.55 -2.64 -4.94
CA SER A 18 29.16 -2.77 -4.48
C SER A 18 29.03 -2.90 -2.97
N LEU A 19 30.13 -3.29 -2.26
CA LEU A 19 30.19 -3.35 -0.80
C LEU A 19 30.57 -2.00 -0.14
N LEU A 20 30.97 -1.00 -0.94
CA LEU A 20 31.35 0.35 -0.49
C LEU A 20 30.43 1.45 -1.02
N SER A 21 29.31 1.08 -1.67
CA SER A 21 28.27 2.06 -2.00
C SER A 21 27.71 2.62 -0.70
N PRO A 22 27.64 3.97 -0.53
CA PRO A 22 26.83 4.54 0.51
C PRO A 22 25.44 3.93 0.34
N ALA A 23 24.80 3.56 1.43
CA ALA A 23 23.50 2.88 1.42
C ALA A 23 22.64 3.44 0.29
N HIS A 24 22.50 2.67 -0.79
CA HIS A 24 21.59 3.00 -1.88
C HIS A 24 20.23 3.10 -1.22
N SER A 25 19.57 4.25 -1.33
CA SER A 25 18.24 4.32 -0.73
C SER A 25 17.37 3.33 -1.48
N ALA A 26 16.67 2.47 -0.77
CA ALA A 26 15.73 1.52 -1.38
C ALA A 26 14.75 2.19 -2.35
N CYS A 27 14.64 3.52 -2.29
CA CYS A 27 13.79 4.33 -3.16
C CYS A 27 14.12 4.23 -4.65
N ASP A 28 15.37 3.91 -5.00
CA ASP A 28 15.84 3.76 -6.39
C ASP A 28 15.82 2.30 -6.87
N ASP A 29 15.56 1.36 -5.95
CA ASP A 29 15.49 -0.06 -6.28
C ASP A 29 14.14 -0.43 -6.92
N PRO A 30 14.11 -1.44 -7.80
CA PRO A 30 12.85 -1.97 -8.32
C PRO A 30 11.93 -2.41 -7.18
N LEU A 31 10.63 -2.10 -7.27
CA LEU A 31 9.64 -2.51 -6.28
C LEU A 31 9.61 -4.03 -6.14
N ALA A 32 9.76 -4.55 -4.91
CA ALA A 32 9.87 -5.99 -4.63
C ALA A 32 9.30 -6.37 -3.25
N ASP A 33 9.14 -7.67 -3.03
CA ASP A 33 8.67 -8.27 -1.78
C ASP A 33 9.64 -8.00 -0.62
N GLY A 34 9.07 -7.65 0.53
CA GLY A 34 9.80 -7.51 1.80
C GLY A 34 10.80 -6.35 1.86
N VAL A 35 10.79 -5.43 0.90
CA VAL A 35 11.75 -4.30 0.85
C VAL A 35 11.26 -3.14 1.71
N ASP A 36 12.20 -2.42 2.31
CA ASP A 36 11.94 -1.21 3.09
C ASP A 36 12.08 0.03 2.20
N TYR A 37 10.94 0.58 1.81
CA TYR A 37 10.79 1.85 1.07
C TYR A 37 10.32 2.99 1.97
N SER A 38 10.40 2.84 3.28
CA SER A 38 9.91 3.85 4.22
C SER A 38 10.55 5.20 3.97
N LYS A 39 9.72 6.26 4.08
CA LYS A 39 10.11 7.66 3.83
C LYS A 39 10.53 7.97 2.39
N CYS A 40 10.40 7.03 1.46
CA CYS A 40 10.64 7.29 0.04
C CYS A 40 9.60 8.28 -0.51
N ARG A 41 10.03 9.07 -1.48
CA ARG A 41 9.14 9.86 -2.33
C ARG A 41 9.22 9.33 -3.75
N PHE A 42 8.09 8.89 -4.25
CA PHE A 42 7.95 8.42 -5.63
C PHE A 42 7.42 9.54 -6.54
N SER A 43 7.60 9.39 -7.85
CA SER A 43 7.11 10.39 -8.81
C SER A 43 5.59 10.43 -8.81
N ASP A 44 5.02 11.64 -8.85
CA ASP A 44 3.59 11.83 -8.96
C ASP A 44 3.08 11.23 -10.28
N GLY A 45 1.92 10.57 -10.25
CA GLY A 45 1.32 9.93 -11.42
C GLY A 45 2.04 8.67 -11.93
N GLN A 46 2.97 8.09 -11.16
CA GLN A 46 3.70 6.90 -11.57
C GLN A 46 2.75 5.71 -11.79
N ASP A 47 2.99 4.92 -12.85
CA ASP A 47 2.26 3.69 -13.10
C ASP A 47 2.99 2.50 -12.45
N LEU A 48 2.38 1.98 -11.37
CA LEU A 48 2.83 0.83 -10.60
C LEU A 48 1.80 -0.31 -10.65
N GLN A 49 0.99 -0.35 -11.72
CA GLN A 49 -0.03 -1.37 -11.92
C GLN A 49 0.57 -2.79 -11.83
N GLY A 50 -0.07 -3.65 -11.06
CA GLY A 50 0.33 -5.04 -10.90
C GLY A 50 1.63 -5.25 -10.12
N SER A 51 2.16 -4.22 -9.45
CA SER A 51 3.36 -4.34 -8.62
C SER A 51 3.23 -5.45 -7.57
N PHE A 52 4.31 -6.17 -7.32
CA PHE A 52 4.39 -7.22 -6.31
C PHE A 52 5.19 -6.74 -5.10
N LEU A 53 4.48 -6.33 -4.05
CA LEU A 53 4.97 -5.64 -2.86
C LEU A 53 4.49 -6.28 -1.54
N PRO A 54 4.30 -7.60 -1.43
CA PRO A 54 3.87 -8.16 -0.15
C PRO A 54 4.95 -7.95 0.91
N ASN A 55 4.53 -7.86 2.17
CA ASN A 55 5.41 -7.68 3.34
C ASN A 55 6.33 -6.45 3.29
N SER A 56 6.15 -5.53 2.34
CA SER A 56 7.00 -4.36 2.15
C SER A 56 6.67 -3.24 3.13
N ASN A 57 7.68 -2.46 3.49
CA ASN A 57 7.50 -1.27 4.32
C ASN A 57 7.43 -0.01 3.44
N LEU A 58 6.23 0.55 3.32
CA LEU A 58 5.91 1.76 2.58
C LEU A 58 5.46 2.89 3.53
N SER A 59 5.84 2.79 4.81
CA SER A 59 5.44 3.79 5.80
C SER A 59 6.09 5.15 5.54
N PHE A 60 5.35 6.23 5.81
CA PHE A 60 5.80 7.61 5.59
C PHE A 60 6.20 7.92 4.14
N THR A 61 5.78 7.10 3.18
CA THR A 61 6.01 7.35 1.73
C THR A 61 5.03 8.37 1.19
N SER A 62 5.40 8.98 0.04
CA SER A 62 4.50 9.86 -0.72
C SER A 62 4.28 9.31 -2.11
N PHE A 63 3.01 9.04 -2.44
CA PHE A 63 2.52 8.54 -3.73
C PHE A 63 1.29 9.34 -4.15
N ILE A 64 1.49 10.42 -4.88
CA ILE A 64 0.40 11.29 -5.33
C ILE A 64 -0.06 10.85 -6.73
N GLN A 65 -1.37 10.58 -6.90
CA GLN A 65 -1.96 10.17 -8.20
C GLN A 65 -1.30 8.91 -8.81
N VAL A 66 -0.77 8.01 -7.97
CA VAL A 66 -0.05 6.80 -8.43
C VAL A 66 -1.06 5.68 -8.72
N ASN A 67 -0.79 4.90 -9.77
CA ASN A 67 -1.59 3.75 -10.16
C ASN A 67 -1.04 2.46 -9.55
N PHE A 68 -1.74 1.92 -8.55
CA PHE A 68 -1.49 0.62 -7.92
C PHE A 68 -2.55 -0.43 -8.30
N ASP A 69 -3.27 -0.27 -9.40
CA ASP A 69 -4.31 -1.19 -9.81
C ASP A 69 -3.79 -2.63 -9.89
N LYS A 70 -4.54 -3.57 -9.31
CA LYS A 70 -4.21 -4.99 -9.28
C LYS A 70 -2.86 -5.32 -8.62
N SER A 71 -2.25 -4.40 -7.89
CA SER A 71 -1.03 -4.67 -7.13
C SER A 71 -1.27 -5.70 -6.02
N ILE A 72 -0.22 -6.40 -5.62
CA ILE A 72 -0.22 -7.34 -4.50
C ILE A 72 0.59 -6.75 -3.37
N MET A 73 -0.10 -6.26 -2.32
CA MET A 73 0.48 -5.53 -1.18
C MET A 73 0.02 -6.14 0.15
N MET A 74 -0.23 -7.45 0.18
CA MET A 74 -0.65 -8.15 1.39
C MET A 74 0.41 -8.05 2.48
N ASN A 75 -0.02 -7.86 3.74
CA ASN A 75 0.85 -7.69 4.92
C ASN A 75 1.83 -6.50 4.82
N SER A 76 1.68 -5.59 3.88
CA SER A 76 2.56 -4.42 3.78
C SER A 76 2.16 -3.31 4.75
N ASN A 77 3.15 -2.49 5.09
CA ASN A 77 2.97 -1.34 5.98
C ASN A 77 2.94 -0.04 5.17
N LEU A 78 1.78 0.59 5.07
CA LEU A 78 1.55 1.88 4.42
C LEU A 78 1.28 3.00 5.44
N SER A 79 1.53 2.77 6.74
CA SER A 79 1.17 3.70 7.82
C SER A 79 1.80 5.06 7.63
N PHE A 80 1.03 6.12 7.91
CA PHE A 80 1.45 7.51 7.80
C PHE A 80 1.94 7.92 6.41
N GLY A 81 1.70 7.11 5.38
CA GLY A 81 1.95 7.45 3.99
C GLY A 81 0.90 8.40 3.42
N THR A 82 1.19 9.00 2.27
CA THR A 82 0.27 9.91 1.57
C THR A 82 0.01 9.37 0.17
N PHE A 83 -1.27 9.04 -0.12
CA PHE A 83 -1.73 8.41 -1.36
C PHE A 83 -2.92 9.16 -1.99
N PRO A 84 -2.98 10.51 -1.95
CA PRO A 84 -4.16 11.22 -2.44
C PRO A 84 -4.36 10.99 -3.94
N GLU A 85 -5.62 10.85 -4.34
CA GLU A 85 -6.03 10.64 -5.74
C GLU A 85 -5.37 9.43 -6.43
N SER A 86 -4.73 8.54 -5.66
CA SER A 86 -4.14 7.30 -6.17
C SER A 86 -5.21 6.23 -6.41
N THR A 87 -4.87 5.21 -7.20
CA THR A 87 -5.80 4.13 -7.48
C THR A 87 -5.24 2.78 -7.06
N PHE A 88 -6.10 2.00 -6.37
CA PHE A 88 -5.88 0.62 -5.90
C PHE A 88 -7.00 -0.29 -6.42
N TYR A 89 -7.50 -0.02 -7.62
CA TYR A 89 -8.57 -0.83 -8.21
C TYR A 89 -8.20 -2.31 -8.26
N ARG A 90 -8.99 -3.15 -7.58
CA ARG A 90 -8.74 -4.58 -7.42
C ARG A 90 -7.37 -4.96 -6.84
N ALA A 91 -6.72 -4.07 -6.12
CA ALA A 91 -5.48 -4.39 -5.41
C ALA A 91 -5.74 -5.37 -4.26
N ASN A 92 -4.72 -6.17 -3.92
CA ASN A 92 -4.77 -7.05 -2.75
C ASN A 92 -4.00 -6.42 -1.60
N LEU A 93 -4.74 -5.85 -0.64
CA LEU A 93 -4.28 -5.20 0.58
C LEU A 93 -4.64 -6.04 1.84
N TYR A 94 -4.78 -7.35 1.68
CA TYR A 94 -5.11 -8.28 2.77
C TYR A 94 -4.12 -8.11 3.94
N GLU A 95 -4.63 -7.90 5.17
CA GLU A 95 -3.85 -7.70 6.40
C GLU A 95 -2.79 -6.57 6.31
N SER A 96 -2.94 -5.61 5.41
CA SER A 96 -2.04 -4.46 5.34
C SER A 96 -2.27 -3.49 6.51
N VAL A 97 -1.20 -2.80 6.93
CA VAL A 97 -1.25 -1.78 7.99
C VAL A 97 -1.24 -0.40 7.34
N MET A 98 -2.32 0.36 7.51
CA MET A 98 -2.58 1.63 6.84
C MET A 98 -2.92 2.75 7.84
N ILE A 99 -2.44 2.60 9.08
CA ILE A 99 -2.75 3.48 10.22
C ILE A 99 -2.33 4.92 9.93
N GLY A 100 -3.25 5.87 10.13
CA GLY A 100 -2.97 7.30 10.01
C GLY A 100 -2.56 7.76 8.60
N ALA A 101 -2.70 6.91 7.59
CA ALA A 101 -2.35 7.27 6.22
C ALA A 101 -3.40 8.19 5.57
N ASN A 102 -2.99 8.99 4.60
CA ASN A 102 -3.88 9.83 3.81
C ASN A 102 -4.24 9.17 2.48
N PHE A 103 -5.51 8.82 2.32
CA PHE A 103 -6.12 8.25 1.13
C PHE A 103 -7.27 9.12 0.59
N GLU A 104 -7.15 10.44 0.73
CA GLU A 104 -8.16 11.36 0.20
C GLU A 104 -8.38 11.13 -1.30
N LYS A 105 -9.64 10.97 -1.71
CA LYS A 105 -10.07 10.70 -3.11
C LYS A 105 -9.44 9.46 -3.74
N THR A 106 -8.93 8.54 -2.94
CA THR A 106 -8.31 7.30 -3.43
C THR A 106 -9.38 6.31 -3.92
N ASN A 107 -9.09 5.61 -5.01
CA ASN A 107 -9.98 4.60 -5.58
C ASN A 107 -9.61 3.18 -5.11
N PHE A 108 -10.40 2.60 -4.20
CA PHE A 108 -10.30 1.21 -3.73
C PHE A 108 -11.38 0.30 -4.34
N THR A 109 -11.98 0.66 -5.47
CA THR A 109 -13.06 -0.15 -6.07
C THR A 109 -12.62 -1.60 -6.27
N GLY A 110 -13.38 -2.52 -5.68
CA GLY A 110 -13.12 -3.96 -5.75
C GLY A 110 -11.83 -4.44 -5.08
N ALA A 111 -11.12 -3.60 -4.32
CA ALA A 111 -9.92 -3.99 -3.59
C ALA A 111 -10.23 -5.01 -2.47
N ASN A 112 -9.27 -5.88 -2.16
CA ASN A 112 -9.32 -6.75 -1.00
C ASN A 112 -8.60 -6.11 0.19
N LEU A 113 -9.37 -5.58 1.13
CA LEU A 113 -8.93 -4.95 2.38
C LEU A 113 -9.31 -5.81 3.60
N THR A 114 -9.51 -7.12 3.40
CA THR A 114 -9.85 -8.03 4.51
C THR A 114 -8.81 -7.93 5.61
N ASN A 115 -9.26 -7.69 6.86
CA ASN A 115 -8.42 -7.50 8.05
C ASN A 115 -7.40 -6.35 7.95
N ALA A 116 -7.51 -5.44 6.99
CA ALA A 116 -6.62 -4.28 6.91
C ALA A 116 -6.84 -3.33 8.10
N ASP A 117 -5.76 -2.71 8.59
CA ASP A 117 -5.83 -1.72 9.67
C ASP A 117 -5.77 -0.30 9.12
N LEU A 118 -6.94 0.35 9.05
CA LEU A 118 -7.15 1.73 8.56
C LEU A 118 -7.39 2.71 9.72
N MET A 119 -7.01 2.35 10.95
CA MET A 119 -7.26 3.18 12.13
C MET A 119 -6.71 4.60 11.95
N GLY A 120 -7.55 5.60 12.21
CA GLY A 120 -7.17 7.02 12.16
C GLY A 120 -6.79 7.54 10.76
N SER A 121 -7.01 6.78 9.70
CA SER A 121 -6.70 7.21 8.33
C SER A 121 -7.66 8.29 7.83
N THR A 122 -7.19 9.10 6.87
CA THR A 122 -8.02 10.05 6.14
C THR A 122 -8.53 9.38 4.86
N LEU A 123 -9.84 9.18 4.77
CA LEU A 123 -10.54 8.49 3.67
C LEU A 123 -11.62 9.38 3.05
N ILE A 124 -11.43 10.71 3.12
CA ILE A 124 -12.37 11.70 2.58
C ILE A 124 -12.54 11.45 1.07
N GLU A 125 -13.78 11.31 0.62
CA GLU A 125 -14.13 11.05 -0.77
C GLU A 125 -13.51 9.77 -1.37
N ALA A 126 -12.96 8.86 -0.53
CA ALA A 126 -12.44 7.58 -1.00
C ALA A 126 -13.56 6.69 -1.54
N ASN A 127 -13.26 5.93 -2.60
CA ASN A 127 -14.23 5.03 -3.23
C ASN A 127 -13.93 3.57 -2.91
N PHE A 128 -14.77 2.94 -2.07
CA PHE A 128 -14.73 1.52 -1.70
C PHE A 128 -15.80 0.68 -2.40
N GLN A 129 -16.36 1.15 -3.52
CA GLN A 129 -17.41 0.43 -4.22
C GLN A 129 -17.00 -1.04 -4.49
N ASN A 130 -17.83 -2.00 -4.03
CA ASN A 130 -17.58 -3.44 -4.14
C ASN A 130 -16.26 -3.92 -3.50
N ALA A 131 -15.61 -3.15 -2.65
CA ALA A 131 -14.41 -3.59 -1.93
C ALA A 131 -14.74 -4.61 -0.83
N ASN A 132 -13.80 -5.47 -0.48
CA ASN A 132 -13.93 -6.38 0.65
C ASN A 132 -13.18 -5.83 1.87
N LEU A 133 -13.91 -5.30 2.85
CA LEU A 133 -13.41 -4.77 4.12
C LEU A 133 -13.80 -5.70 5.31
N MET A 134 -14.04 -6.98 5.06
CA MET A 134 -14.38 -7.92 6.12
C MET A 134 -13.31 -7.92 7.22
N GLY A 135 -13.73 -7.64 8.47
CA GLY A 135 -12.82 -7.59 9.62
C GLY A 135 -11.86 -6.40 9.65
N ALA A 136 -11.93 -5.46 8.69
CA ALA A 136 -11.06 -4.28 8.67
C ALA A 136 -11.27 -3.38 9.90
N ASN A 137 -10.24 -2.66 10.30
CA ASN A 137 -10.29 -1.71 11.40
C ASN A 137 -10.37 -0.27 10.87
N LEU A 138 -11.52 0.38 11.05
CA LEU A 138 -11.80 1.76 10.63
C LEU A 138 -11.95 2.72 11.83
N ILE A 139 -11.55 2.30 13.04
CA ILE A 139 -11.70 3.11 14.25
C ILE A 139 -11.04 4.48 14.05
N SER A 140 -11.78 5.54 14.35
CA SER A 140 -11.33 6.93 14.21
C SER A 140 -10.92 7.35 12.78
N ALA A 141 -11.22 6.56 11.75
CA ALA A 141 -11.00 6.97 10.37
C ALA A 141 -11.97 8.10 9.96
N ASN A 142 -11.49 9.03 9.14
CA ASN A 142 -12.32 10.10 8.58
C ASN A 142 -12.93 9.63 7.25
N LEU A 143 -14.23 9.32 7.26
CA LEU A 143 -14.98 8.76 6.13
C LEU A 143 -15.89 9.78 5.43
N ILE A 144 -15.66 11.10 5.57
CA ILE A 144 -16.52 12.12 4.96
C ILE A 144 -16.64 11.86 3.46
N ASN A 145 -17.89 11.70 2.98
CA ASN A 145 -18.24 11.44 1.58
C ASN A 145 -17.60 10.16 0.98
N ALA A 146 -17.09 9.23 1.78
CA ALA A 146 -16.59 7.96 1.28
C ALA A 146 -17.73 7.09 0.73
N ASN A 147 -17.50 6.42 -0.40
CA ASN A 147 -18.49 5.56 -1.06
C ASN A 147 -18.25 4.09 -0.71
N PHE A 148 -19.18 3.46 0.01
CA PHE A 148 -19.15 2.03 0.36
C PHE A 148 -20.18 1.19 -0.41
N GLU A 149 -20.78 1.70 -1.51
CA GLU A 149 -21.77 0.94 -2.26
C GLU A 149 -21.30 -0.48 -2.61
N GLY A 150 -22.03 -1.50 -2.17
CA GLY A 150 -21.70 -2.91 -2.39
C GLY A 150 -20.47 -3.42 -1.62
N ALA A 151 -19.81 -2.60 -0.80
CA ALA A 151 -18.67 -3.04 -0.01
C ALA A 151 -19.07 -4.05 1.07
N ASN A 152 -18.25 -5.07 1.28
CA ASN A 152 -18.43 -6.04 2.38
C ASN A 152 -17.78 -5.51 3.65
N LEU A 153 -18.59 -5.12 4.63
CA LEU A 153 -18.17 -4.57 5.93
C LEU A 153 -18.38 -5.56 7.10
N ILE A 154 -18.68 -6.81 6.80
CA ILE A 154 -19.00 -7.81 7.84
C ILE A 154 -17.84 -7.94 8.84
N GLY A 155 -18.13 -7.73 10.12
CA GLY A 155 -17.14 -7.84 11.19
C GLY A 155 -16.10 -6.72 11.23
N ALA A 156 -16.16 -5.69 10.37
CA ALA A 156 -15.30 -4.53 10.47
C ALA A 156 -15.57 -3.76 11.78
N ASN A 157 -14.51 -3.17 12.35
CA ASN A 157 -14.65 -2.23 13.45
C ASN A 157 -14.89 -0.83 12.86
N TRP A 158 -16.05 -0.24 13.10
CA TRP A 158 -16.43 1.04 12.55
C TRP A 158 -15.74 2.21 13.26
N THR A 159 -15.97 3.43 12.78
CA THR A 159 -15.28 4.64 13.27
C THR A 159 -15.45 4.93 14.75
N ASP A 160 -16.54 4.47 15.35
CA ASP A 160 -16.85 4.59 16.78
C ASP A 160 -16.39 3.39 17.63
N GLY A 161 -15.74 2.40 17.02
CA GLY A 161 -15.25 1.19 17.66
C GLY A 161 -16.28 0.07 17.75
N GLU A 162 -17.53 0.29 17.29
CA GLU A 162 -18.53 -0.78 17.24
C GLU A 162 -18.31 -1.69 16.03
N LYS A 163 -18.70 -2.95 16.18
CA LYS A 163 -18.51 -3.97 15.14
C LYS A 163 -19.70 -4.03 14.19
N CYS A 164 -19.41 -4.01 12.90
CA CYS A 164 -20.43 -4.21 11.88
C CYS A 164 -20.93 -5.64 11.86
N GLY A 165 -22.24 -5.82 11.88
CA GLY A 165 -22.90 -7.12 11.93
C GLY A 165 -22.85 -7.92 10.61
N PRO A 166 -23.46 -9.12 10.59
CA PRO A 166 -23.35 -10.06 9.48
C PRO A 166 -24.08 -9.66 8.19
N GLN A 167 -24.85 -8.58 8.20
CA GLN A 167 -25.57 -8.07 7.03
C GLN A 167 -25.02 -6.72 6.55
N SER A 168 -23.80 -6.37 6.94
CA SER A 168 -23.18 -5.08 6.62
C SER A 168 -22.59 -5.08 5.20
N ILE A 169 -23.45 -4.84 4.22
CA ILE A 169 -23.07 -4.64 2.82
C ILE A 169 -23.48 -3.20 2.42
N GLY A 170 -22.47 -2.42 2.01
CA GLY A 170 -22.65 -1.02 1.64
C GLY A 170 -22.86 -0.05 2.80
N ASP A 171 -23.22 -0.58 3.98
CA ASP A 171 -23.46 0.17 5.21
C ASP A 171 -23.13 -0.68 6.43
N CYS A 172 -22.56 -0.08 7.49
CA CYS A 172 -22.27 -0.76 8.74
C CYS A 172 -23.56 -0.87 9.57
N LYS A 173 -24.13 -2.07 9.61
CA LYS A 173 -25.27 -2.42 10.48
C LYS A 173 -24.75 -3.00 11.79
N LYS A 174 -25.14 -2.39 12.88
CA LYS A 174 -24.72 -2.77 14.25
C LYS A 174 -25.70 -3.76 14.87
#